data_1b277638d3b77d1b76f5e5bf5361d23c
#
_entry.id   1b277638d3b77d1b76f5e5bf5361d23c
#
_cell.length_a   1.000
_cell.length_b   1.000
_cell.length_c   1.000
_cell.angle_alpha   90.00
_cell.angle_beta   90.00
_cell.angle_gamma   90.00
#
_symmetry.space_group_name_H-M   'P 1'
#
loop_
_entity.id
_entity.type
_entity.pdbx_description
1 polymer ?
#
loop_
_entity_poly.entity_id
_entity_poly.type
_entity_poly.pdbx_seq_one_letter_code
_entity_poly.pdbx_strand_id
1 'polypeptide(L)'
;TDYNIVKQSNYGKDPMKELSTECNKLGVKLAFYFSIIDWTKQTPEPYGNVNPIDEDLMTTVIKPQLTELLTNYGPIAELWFDMGGPTAEQSQRMAQWVHELQPETMVNSRVWNKAGDFEVGGDNSVTTDFHMGPWESIRSIYPSCWGYCSWANRDNSAKSYKERELVNNLIGTVASGGQFAYNIGPKGDGTIDAFDTG
;
A
#
# COMPACT_ATOMS: atom_id res chain seq x y z
N THR A 1 18.68 -1.34 -4.98
CA THR A 1 18.99 -2.55 -5.79
C THR A 1 19.17 -2.15 -7.25
N ASP A 2 19.91 -2.98 -8.04
CA ASP A 2 20.04 -2.75 -9.49
C ASP A 2 18.74 -3.11 -10.25
N TYR A 3 17.87 -3.87 -9.64
CA TYR A 3 16.52 -4.13 -10.14
C TYR A 3 15.57 -3.05 -9.60
N ASN A 4 15.38 -2.00 -10.38
CA ASN A 4 14.47 -0.91 -10.04
C ASN A 4 13.89 -0.28 -11.32
N ILE A 5 12.79 0.45 -11.18
CA ILE A 5 12.04 1.00 -12.31
C ILE A 5 12.87 1.98 -13.17
N VAL A 6 13.80 2.71 -12.58
CA VAL A 6 14.65 3.67 -13.32
C VAL A 6 15.57 2.94 -14.30
N LYS A 7 16.17 1.80 -13.86
CA LYS A 7 17.11 1.02 -14.67
C LYS A 7 16.42 0.02 -15.59
N GLN A 8 15.25 -0.50 -15.20
CA GLN A 8 14.59 -1.60 -15.90
C GLN A 8 13.44 -1.16 -16.81
N SER A 9 13.06 0.12 -16.77
CA SER A 9 12.03 0.66 -17.65
C SER A 9 12.60 1.68 -18.64
N ASN A 10 11.88 1.88 -19.74
CA ASN A 10 12.22 2.93 -20.71
C ASN A 10 11.87 4.33 -20.21
N TYR A 11 11.25 4.46 -19.04
CA TYR A 11 10.88 5.74 -18.46
C TYR A 11 12.11 6.53 -18.01
N GLY A 12 13.12 5.84 -17.46
CA GLY A 12 14.43 6.42 -17.10
C GLY A 12 14.41 7.46 -15.98
N LYS A 13 13.26 7.65 -15.31
CA LYS A 13 13.09 8.57 -14.19
C LYS A 13 12.53 7.83 -12.98
N ASP A 14 12.57 8.47 -11.82
CA ASP A 14 12.02 7.98 -10.59
C ASP A 14 10.56 8.45 -10.41
N PRO A 15 9.54 7.62 -10.68
CA PRO A 15 8.14 8.01 -10.57
C PRO A 15 7.72 8.28 -9.12
N MET A 16 8.35 7.65 -8.12
CA MET A 16 8.08 7.92 -6.71
C MET A 16 8.56 9.32 -6.33
N LYS A 17 9.69 9.76 -6.87
CA LYS A 17 10.20 11.11 -6.67
C LYS A 17 9.31 12.17 -7.33
N GLU A 18 8.82 11.89 -8.52
CA GLU A 18 7.87 12.77 -9.21
C GLU A 18 6.56 12.86 -8.42
N LEU A 19 6.01 11.71 -7.98
CA LEU A 19 4.81 11.66 -7.15
C LEU A 19 4.98 12.42 -5.84
N SER A 20 6.10 12.20 -5.13
CA SER A 20 6.44 12.93 -3.89
C SER A 20 6.43 14.43 -4.11
N THR A 21 7.02 14.88 -5.22
CA THR A 21 7.09 16.30 -5.56
C THR A 21 5.70 16.90 -5.76
N GLU A 22 4.82 16.20 -6.49
CA GLU A 22 3.45 16.67 -6.73
C GLU A 22 2.58 16.59 -5.47
N CYS A 23 2.70 15.53 -4.67
CA CYS A 23 2.01 15.43 -3.38
C CYS A 23 2.36 16.61 -2.47
N ASN A 24 3.64 16.95 -2.36
CA ASN A 24 4.08 18.10 -1.56
C ASN A 24 3.52 19.44 -2.07
N LYS A 25 3.48 19.65 -3.39
CA LYS A 25 2.89 20.86 -3.98
C LYS A 25 1.40 21.01 -3.69
N LEU A 26 0.68 19.90 -3.66
CA LEU A 26 -0.77 19.85 -3.48
C LEU A 26 -1.20 19.69 -2.02
N GLY A 27 -0.26 19.55 -1.10
CA GLY A 27 -0.57 19.30 0.32
C GLY A 27 -1.18 17.92 0.56
N VAL A 28 -0.95 16.96 -0.35
CA VAL A 28 -1.40 15.56 -0.20
C VAL A 28 -0.31 14.77 0.51
N LYS A 29 -0.68 14.02 1.53
CA LYS A 29 0.24 13.15 2.24
C LYS A 29 0.60 11.93 1.39
N LEU A 30 1.89 11.59 1.32
CA LEU A 30 2.39 10.43 0.59
C LEU A 30 2.45 9.22 1.52
N ALA A 31 2.06 8.07 1.00
CA ALA A 31 2.23 6.76 1.63
C ALA A 31 2.82 5.77 0.63
N PHE A 32 3.44 4.70 1.11
CA PHE A 32 3.98 3.65 0.26
C PHE A 32 3.46 2.27 0.65
N TYR A 33 3.12 1.46 -0.36
CA TYR A 33 2.95 0.03 -0.24
C TYR A 33 4.32 -0.67 -0.25
N PHE A 34 4.51 -1.62 0.64
CA PHE A 34 5.76 -2.39 0.74
C PHE A 34 5.48 -3.89 0.87
N SER A 35 5.81 -4.66 -0.16
CA SER A 35 5.80 -6.12 -0.08
C SER A 35 7.00 -6.62 0.73
N ILE A 36 6.75 -7.40 1.78
CA ILE A 36 7.81 -7.97 2.63
C ILE A 36 8.59 -9.05 1.87
N ILE A 37 7.95 -9.73 0.91
CA ILE A 37 8.60 -10.79 0.15
C ILE A 37 9.09 -10.31 -1.22
N ASP A 38 10.24 -10.83 -1.63
CA ASP A 38 10.80 -10.69 -2.97
C ASP A 38 10.76 -12.04 -3.67
N TRP A 39 9.88 -12.17 -4.65
CA TRP A 39 9.69 -13.42 -5.40
C TRP A 39 10.91 -13.86 -6.20
N THR A 40 11.89 -12.97 -6.38
CA THR A 40 13.17 -13.32 -7.04
C THR A 40 14.17 -13.95 -6.08
N LYS A 41 13.98 -13.80 -4.78
CA LYS A 41 14.88 -14.25 -3.72
C LYS A 41 14.31 -15.40 -2.91
N GLN A 42 13.06 -15.33 -2.58
CA GLN A 42 12.32 -16.41 -1.94
C GLN A 42 11.23 -16.87 -2.88
N THR A 43 11.13 -18.18 -3.12
CA THR A 43 10.03 -18.78 -3.86
C THR A 43 8.96 -19.23 -2.88
N PRO A 44 8.07 -18.35 -2.43
CA PRO A 44 6.92 -18.79 -1.71
C PRO A 44 6.01 -19.57 -2.67
N GLU A 45 5.28 -20.52 -2.15
CA GLU A 45 4.02 -20.93 -2.77
C GLU A 45 3.23 -19.65 -3.12
N PRO A 46 2.40 -19.61 -4.17
CA PRO A 46 1.69 -18.41 -4.58
C PRO A 46 1.07 -17.73 -3.37
N TYR A 47 1.43 -16.50 -3.12
CA TYR A 47 1.07 -15.73 -1.92
C TYR A 47 1.60 -16.31 -0.60
N GLY A 48 2.61 -17.19 -0.63
CA GLY A 48 3.08 -17.92 0.53
C GLY A 48 3.61 -17.02 1.64
N ASN A 49 3.15 -17.32 2.83
CA ASN A 49 3.72 -16.76 4.05
C ASN A 49 5.02 -17.49 4.35
N VAL A 50 6.14 -16.94 3.88
CA VAL A 50 7.46 -17.46 4.24
C VAL A 50 7.72 -17.09 5.72
N ASN A 51 7.94 -18.07 6.56
CA ASN A 51 8.23 -17.88 7.97
C ASN A 51 9.38 -18.83 8.39
N PRO A 52 10.49 -18.31 8.92
CA PRO A 52 10.84 -16.88 9.01
C PRO A 52 11.21 -16.28 7.65
N ILE A 53 11.23 -14.94 7.58
CA ILE A 53 11.87 -14.25 6.48
C ILE A 53 13.40 -14.49 6.56
N ASP A 54 14.03 -14.73 5.43
CA ASP A 54 15.46 -14.91 5.36
C ASP A 54 16.19 -13.68 5.92
N GLU A 55 17.16 -13.87 6.83
CA GLU A 55 17.90 -12.78 7.48
C GLU A 55 18.80 -12.01 6.52
N ASP A 56 19.31 -12.66 5.48
CA ASP A 56 20.02 -11.95 4.42
C ASP A 56 19.07 -11.04 3.66
N LEU A 57 17.85 -11.50 3.33
CA LEU A 57 16.81 -10.67 2.73
C LEU A 57 16.43 -9.49 3.65
N MET A 58 16.26 -9.73 4.95
CA MET A 58 15.94 -8.67 5.91
C MET A 58 16.99 -7.56 5.91
N THR A 59 18.27 -7.91 5.87
CA THR A 59 19.38 -6.95 6.05
C THR A 59 19.91 -6.36 4.75
N THR A 60 19.87 -7.11 3.65
CA THR A 60 20.45 -6.67 2.37
C THR A 60 19.43 -6.10 1.40
N VAL A 61 18.14 -6.36 1.61
CA VAL A 61 17.07 -5.88 0.73
C VAL A 61 16.04 -5.06 1.49
N ILE A 62 15.35 -5.65 2.47
CA ILE A 62 14.23 -4.98 3.16
C ILE A 62 14.69 -3.71 3.86
N LYS A 63 15.69 -3.80 4.76
CA LYS A 63 16.19 -2.62 5.48
C LYS A 63 16.70 -1.51 4.56
N PRO A 64 17.52 -1.78 3.53
CA PRO A 64 17.96 -0.76 2.59
C PRO A 64 16.80 -0.12 1.81
N GLN A 65 15.81 -0.90 1.37
CA GLN A 65 14.64 -0.36 0.66
C GLN A 65 13.78 0.52 1.57
N LEU A 66 13.51 0.11 2.81
CA LEU A 66 12.82 0.94 3.80
C LEU A 66 13.58 2.24 4.05
N THR A 67 14.91 2.15 4.20
CA THR A 67 15.75 3.33 4.37
C THR A 67 15.64 4.28 3.17
N GLU A 68 15.68 3.76 1.95
CA GLU A 68 15.53 4.55 0.72
C GLU A 68 14.17 5.24 0.67
N LEU A 69 13.07 4.51 0.93
CA LEU A 69 11.72 5.05 0.92
C LEU A 69 11.53 6.17 1.94
N LEU A 70 12.10 6.00 3.13
CA LEU A 70 11.91 6.94 4.24
C LEU A 70 12.91 8.10 4.28
N THR A 71 13.93 8.11 3.39
CA THR A 71 14.93 9.19 3.37
C THR A 71 14.91 10.02 2.08
N ASN A 72 14.44 9.48 0.96
CA ASN A 72 14.57 10.12 -0.35
C ASN A 72 13.31 10.86 -0.84
N TYR A 73 12.15 10.61 -0.23
CA TYR A 73 10.85 11.05 -0.76
C TYR A 73 10.12 12.05 0.15
N GLY A 74 10.81 12.58 1.18
CA GLY A 74 10.22 13.52 2.14
C GLY A 74 9.39 12.82 3.21
N PRO A 75 8.47 13.54 3.88
CA PRO A 75 7.62 12.95 4.92
C PRO A 75 6.69 11.89 4.34
N ILE A 76 6.70 10.71 4.94
CA ILE A 76 5.84 9.58 4.59
C ILE A 76 4.79 9.44 5.69
N ALA A 77 3.51 9.53 5.33
CA ALA A 77 2.44 9.43 6.29
C ALA A 77 2.22 7.99 6.77
N GLU A 78 2.40 7.04 5.84
CA GLU A 78 2.12 5.64 6.11
C GLU A 78 3.03 4.74 5.29
N LEU A 79 3.47 3.65 5.89
CA LEU A 79 4.10 2.52 5.22
C LEU A 79 3.20 1.29 5.35
N TRP A 80 2.63 0.91 4.21
CA TRP A 80 1.66 -0.16 4.10
C TRP A 80 2.35 -1.48 3.76
N PHE A 81 2.73 -2.26 4.79
CA PHE A 81 3.31 -3.60 4.63
C PHE A 81 2.28 -4.61 4.15
N ASP A 82 2.73 -5.57 3.38
CA ASP A 82 1.90 -6.68 2.93
C ASP A 82 2.72 -7.93 2.63
N MET A 83 2.04 -9.06 2.53
CA MET A 83 2.65 -10.35 2.21
C MET A 83 3.62 -10.86 3.28
N GLY A 84 4.14 -12.05 3.07
CA GLY A 84 5.11 -12.68 3.98
C GLY A 84 4.51 -13.17 5.29
N GLY A 85 5.36 -13.76 6.12
CA GLY A 85 5.03 -14.26 7.44
C GLY A 85 6.24 -14.09 8.37
N PRO A 86 6.64 -12.86 8.70
CA PRO A 86 7.78 -12.62 9.58
C PRO A 86 7.53 -13.19 10.98
N THR A 87 8.61 -13.52 11.68
CA THR A 87 8.54 -13.79 13.12
C THR A 87 8.18 -12.52 13.90
N ALA A 88 7.77 -12.66 15.16
CA ALA A 88 7.48 -11.50 16.01
C ALA A 88 8.68 -10.54 16.13
N GLU A 89 9.89 -11.08 16.24
CA GLU A 89 11.12 -10.28 16.27
C GLU A 89 11.34 -9.53 14.94
N GLN A 90 11.16 -10.19 13.81
CA GLN A 90 11.31 -9.57 12.49
C GLN A 90 10.28 -8.45 12.27
N SER A 91 9.02 -8.66 12.68
CA SER A 91 7.98 -7.63 12.62
C SER A 91 8.35 -6.40 13.46
N GLN A 92 8.79 -6.62 14.71
CA GLN A 92 9.22 -5.54 15.58
C GLN A 92 10.42 -4.77 15.01
N ARG A 93 11.41 -5.47 14.43
CA ARG A 93 12.56 -4.84 13.78
C ARG A 93 12.14 -3.97 12.59
N MET A 94 11.22 -4.45 11.73
CA MET A 94 10.73 -3.67 10.60
C MET A 94 10.01 -2.40 11.06
N ALA A 95 9.09 -2.50 12.00
CA ALA A 95 8.39 -1.35 12.56
C ALA A 95 9.37 -0.37 13.24
N GLN A 96 10.34 -0.88 13.99
CA GLN A 96 11.38 -0.07 14.62
C GLN A 96 12.20 0.70 13.58
N TRP A 97 12.64 0.07 12.49
CA TRP A 97 13.40 0.76 11.43
C TRP A 97 12.61 1.91 10.79
N VAL A 98 11.30 1.75 10.66
CA VAL A 98 10.43 2.83 10.17
C VAL A 98 10.42 4.00 11.15
N HIS A 99 10.12 3.76 12.41
CA HIS A 99 10.00 4.80 13.42
C HIS A 99 11.33 5.46 13.79
N GLU A 100 12.47 4.75 13.67
CA GLU A 100 13.80 5.35 13.84
C GLU A 100 14.11 6.40 12.76
N LEU A 101 13.63 6.19 11.54
CA LEU A 101 13.84 7.10 10.41
C LEU A 101 12.80 8.21 10.36
N GLN A 102 11.54 7.86 10.57
CA GLN A 102 10.41 8.80 10.58
C GLN A 102 9.42 8.42 11.69
N PRO A 103 9.52 9.00 12.90
CA PRO A 103 8.67 8.64 14.05
C PRO A 103 7.16 8.81 13.83
N GLU A 104 6.76 9.69 12.92
CA GLU A 104 5.36 10.00 12.61
C GLU A 104 4.77 9.10 11.51
N THR A 105 5.59 8.26 10.85
CA THR A 105 5.11 7.34 9.83
C THR A 105 4.33 6.21 10.47
N MET A 106 3.06 6.07 10.10
CA MET A 106 2.19 4.99 10.59
C MET A 106 2.51 3.67 9.89
N VAL A 107 2.53 2.58 10.64
CA VAL A 107 2.78 1.22 10.16
C VAL A 107 1.50 0.40 10.31
N ASN A 108 1.02 -0.23 9.24
CA ASN A 108 -0.19 -1.04 9.27
C ASN A 108 0.01 -2.41 9.96
N SER A 109 -1.10 -3.06 10.35
CA SER A 109 -1.07 -4.36 11.02
C SER A 109 -0.52 -5.52 10.18
N ARG A 110 -0.37 -5.35 8.86
CA ARG A 110 0.23 -6.37 7.97
C ARG A 110 1.76 -6.42 8.04
N VAL A 111 2.40 -5.63 8.89
CA VAL A 111 3.75 -5.91 9.38
C VAL A 111 3.77 -7.16 10.28
N TRP A 112 2.57 -7.64 10.65
CA TRP A 112 2.23 -8.84 11.44
C TRP A 112 2.59 -8.75 12.92
N ASN A 113 2.21 -9.78 13.66
CA ASN A 113 2.57 -9.99 15.06
C ASN A 113 2.23 -8.82 16.00
N LYS A 114 1.22 -8.01 15.69
CA LYS A 114 0.79 -6.83 16.46
C LYS A 114 1.89 -5.76 16.60
N ALA A 115 2.79 -5.69 15.63
CA ALA A 115 3.86 -4.69 15.62
C ALA A 115 3.46 -3.40 14.87
N GLY A 116 2.26 -3.33 14.28
CA GLY A 116 1.74 -2.13 13.60
C GLY A 116 1.01 -1.17 14.54
N ASP A 117 0.83 0.05 14.06
CA ASP A 117 0.18 1.16 14.79
C ASP A 117 -1.33 1.18 14.59
N PHE A 118 -1.84 0.61 13.50
CA PHE A 118 -3.25 0.55 13.17
C PHE A 118 -3.64 -0.76 12.50
N GLU A 119 -4.91 -1.13 12.65
CA GLU A 119 -5.44 -2.36 12.08
C GLU A 119 -5.94 -2.16 10.65
N VAL A 120 -5.67 -3.12 9.77
CA VAL A 120 -6.20 -3.15 8.40
C VAL A 120 -7.12 -4.35 8.24
N GLY A 121 -8.28 -4.11 7.65
CA GLY A 121 -9.24 -5.17 7.31
C GLY A 121 -8.75 -6.12 6.21
N GLY A 122 -9.56 -7.10 5.89
CA GLY A 122 -9.33 -7.98 4.74
C GLY A 122 -9.42 -7.23 3.41
N ASP A 123 -8.77 -7.78 2.38
CA ASP A 123 -8.80 -7.22 1.03
C ASP A 123 -10.23 -7.04 0.53
N ASN A 124 -10.53 -5.85 0.00
CA ASN A 124 -11.84 -5.49 -0.50
C ASN A 124 -13.00 -5.64 0.52
N SER A 125 -12.64 -5.77 1.80
CA SER A 125 -13.59 -5.82 2.89
C SER A 125 -13.81 -4.42 3.45
N VAL A 126 -15.05 -3.97 3.42
CA VAL A 126 -15.45 -2.71 4.05
C VAL A 126 -16.29 -3.06 5.27
N THR A 127 -15.82 -2.68 6.44
CA THR A 127 -16.58 -2.84 7.68
C THR A 127 -17.16 -1.49 8.10
N THR A 128 -18.32 -1.53 8.70
CA THR A 128 -18.97 -0.42 9.38
C THR A 128 -19.07 -0.67 10.88
N ASP A 129 -18.43 -1.75 11.36
CA ASP A 129 -18.39 -2.07 12.77
C ASP A 129 -17.42 -1.12 13.49
N PHE A 130 -17.77 -0.79 14.72
CA PHE A 130 -16.92 0.06 15.55
C PHE A 130 -15.69 -0.73 16.03
N HIS A 131 -14.52 -0.16 15.80
CA HIS A 131 -13.25 -0.71 16.25
C HIS A 131 -12.65 0.14 17.38
N MET A 132 -11.98 -0.54 18.32
CA MET A 132 -11.18 0.12 19.35
C MET A 132 -9.79 0.43 18.78
N GLY A 133 -9.44 1.71 18.68
CA GLY A 133 -8.15 2.15 18.14
C GLY A 133 -8.20 2.53 16.65
N PRO A 134 -7.07 2.97 16.09
CA PRO A 134 -6.98 3.33 14.67
C PRO A 134 -7.15 2.12 13.76
N TRP A 135 -7.90 2.28 12.68
CA TRP A 135 -8.12 1.22 11.71
C TRP A 135 -8.42 1.74 10.31
N GLU A 136 -8.20 0.90 9.30
CA GLU A 136 -8.41 1.21 7.90
C GLU A 136 -9.18 0.10 7.20
N SER A 137 -10.14 0.47 6.34
CA SER A 137 -10.69 -0.40 5.29
C SER A 137 -10.01 -0.09 3.97
N ILE A 138 -9.61 -1.13 3.24
CA ILE A 138 -9.04 -0.99 1.90
C ILE A 138 -9.89 -1.70 0.85
N ARG A 139 -10.13 -1.01 -0.26
CA ARG A 139 -10.90 -1.56 -1.37
C ARG A 139 -10.38 -1.06 -2.72
N SER A 140 -10.34 -1.97 -3.69
CA SER A 140 -10.14 -1.58 -5.08
C SER A 140 -11.48 -1.19 -5.74
N ILE A 141 -11.43 -0.22 -6.66
CA ILE A 141 -12.57 0.13 -7.54
C ILE A 141 -13.08 -1.09 -8.32
N TYR A 142 -12.19 -2.04 -8.61
CA TYR A 142 -12.50 -3.35 -9.18
C TYR A 142 -11.93 -4.43 -8.27
N PRO A 143 -12.75 -5.06 -7.41
CA PRO A 143 -12.27 -5.95 -6.33
C PRO A 143 -11.41 -7.13 -6.78
N SER A 144 -11.42 -7.49 -8.04
CA SER A 144 -10.58 -8.55 -8.61
C SER A 144 -9.22 -8.07 -9.12
N CYS A 145 -8.87 -6.79 -8.91
CA CYS A 145 -7.72 -6.18 -9.56
C CYS A 145 -7.20 -4.98 -8.76
N TRP A 146 -5.92 -5.00 -8.43
CA TRP A 146 -5.24 -3.88 -7.76
C TRP A 146 -4.52 -2.94 -8.75
N GLY A 147 -4.20 -3.40 -9.95
CA GLY A 147 -3.69 -2.59 -11.04
C GLY A 147 -4.77 -2.18 -12.04
N TYR A 148 -4.35 -1.70 -13.22
CA TYR A 148 -5.28 -1.41 -14.30
C TYR A 148 -5.85 -2.70 -14.92
N CYS A 149 -7.16 -2.84 -14.84
CA CYS A 149 -7.88 -3.94 -15.46
C CYS A 149 -8.55 -3.48 -16.77
N SER A 150 -7.97 -3.80 -17.91
CA SER A 150 -8.55 -3.47 -19.21
C SER A 150 -9.89 -4.16 -19.47
N TRP A 151 -10.13 -5.30 -18.82
CA TRP A 151 -11.36 -6.11 -18.92
C TRP A 151 -12.44 -5.72 -17.90
N ALA A 152 -12.17 -4.77 -17.02
CA ALA A 152 -13.16 -4.33 -16.04
C ALA A 152 -14.35 -3.66 -16.74
N ASN A 153 -15.55 -3.92 -16.22
CA ASN A 153 -16.77 -3.30 -16.75
C ASN A 153 -16.80 -1.81 -16.44
N ARG A 154 -16.67 -1.01 -17.47
CA ARG A 154 -16.78 0.46 -17.48
C ARG A 154 -18.01 0.92 -18.26
N ASP A 155 -19.11 0.18 -18.17
CA ASP A 155 -20.37 0.59 -18.76
C ASP A 155 -20.98 1.75 -17.96
N ASN A 156 -21.37 2.81 -18.66
CA ASN A 156 -22.03 3.98 -18.07
C ASN A 156 -23.31 3.62 -17.29
N SER A 157 -23.99 2.52 -17.61
CA SER A 157 -25.13 2.02 -16.83
C SER A 157 -24.75 1.61 -15.40
N ALA A 158 -23.49 1.24 -15.15
CA ALA A 158 -22.97 0.88 -13.84
C ALA A 158 -22.40 2.07 -13.06
N LYS A 159 -22.21 3.24 -13.70
CA LYS A 159 -21.49 4.37 -13.12
C LYS A 159 -22.15 4.87 -11.83
N SER A 160 -23.41 5.19 -11.86
CA SER A 160 -24.13 5.71 -10.69
C SER A 160 -24.21 4.70 -9.53
N TYR A 161 -24.15 3.41 -9.82
CA TYR A 161 -24.06 2.38 -8.80
C TYR A 161 -22.69 2.38 -8.13
N LYS A 162 -21.61 2.46 -8.91
CA LYS A 162 -20.22 2.51 -8.39
C LYS A 162 -19.95 3.76 -7.59
N GLU A 163 -20.40 4.92 -8.06
CA GLU A 163 -20.31 6.19 -7.33
C GLU A 163 -21.02 6.10 -5.97
N ARG A 164 -22.24 5.57 -5.95
CA ARG A 164 -23.00 5.38 -4.70
C ARG A 164 -22.31 4.39 -3.76
N GLU A 165 -21.79 3.30 -4.29
CA GLU A 165 -21.06 2.31 -3.51
C GLU A 165 -19.81 2.95 -2.87
N LEU A 166 -19.01 3.71 -3.63
CA LEU A 166 -17.84 4.42 -3.13
C LEU A 166 -18.19 5.39 -2.00
N VAL A 167 -19.20 6.25 -2.24
CA VAL A 167 -19.64 7.24 -1.26
C VAL A 167 -20.16 6.57 0.02
N ASN A 168 -20.96 5.51 -0.11
CA ASN A 168 -21.47 4.77 1.06
C ASN A 168 -20.35 4.09 1.85
N ASN A 169 -19.36 3.50 1.17
CA ASN A 169 -18.22 2.88 1.83
C ASN A 169 -17.37 3.91 2.57
N LEU A 170 -17.10 5.06 1.93
CA LEU A 170 -16.37 6.16 2.56
C LEU A 170 -17.11 6.67 3.81
N ILE A 171 -18.40 7.01 3.65
CA ILE A 171 -19.20 7.54 4.76
C ILE A 171 -19.31 6.50 5.88
N GLY A 172 -19.60 5.26 5.56
CA GLY A 172 -19.73 4.18 6.55
C GLY A 172 -18.44 3.96 7.34
N THR A 173 -17.30 3.90 6.66
CA THR A 173 -15.99 3.73 7.30
C THR A 173 -15.66 4.91 8.22
N VAL A 174 -15.78 6.14 7.71
CA VAL A 174 -15.46 7.36 8.47
C VAL A 174 -16.41 7.55 9.65
N ALA A 175 -17.72 7.30 9.46
CA ALA A 175 -18.70 7.38 10.55
C ALA A 175 -18.44 6.35 11.67
N SER A 176 -17.79 5.24 11.34
CA SER A 176 -17.36 4.22 12.31
C SER A 176 -15.98 4.50 12.92
N GLY A 177 -15.38 5.66 12.62
CA GLY A 177 -14.08 6.09 13.14
C GLY A 177 -12.87 5.51 12.42
N GLY A 178 -13.05 4.93 11.23
CA GLY A 178 -11.98 4.37 10.43
C GLY A 178 -11.47 5.29 9.32
N GLN A 179 -10.35 4.91 8.73
CA GLN A 179 -9.81 5.46 7.50
C GLN A 179 -10.21 4.58 6.31
N PHE A 180 -10.48 5.20 5.17
CA PHE A 180 -10.85 4.47 3.96
C PHE A 180 -9.80 4.67 2.86
N ALA A 181 -9.09 3.60 2.53
CA ALA A 181 -8.16 3.54 1.42
C ALA A 181 -8.88 3.00 0.17
N TYR A 182 -8.85 3.79 -0.91
CA TYR A 182 -9.50 3.41 -2.17
C TYR A 182 -8.48 3.28 -3.29
N ASN A 183 -8.30 2.06 -3.76
CA ASN A 183 -7.32 1.77 -4.80
C ASN A 183 -7.91 2.01 -6.18
N ILE A 184 -7.18 2.75 -7.01
CA ILE A 184 -7.42 2.95 -8.42
C ILE A 184 -6.26 2.38 -9.23
N GLY A 185 -6.51 1.96 -10.47
CA GLY A 185 -5.50 1.36 -11.35
C GLY A 185 -5.11 2.31 -12.50
N PRO A 186 -4.03 3.07 -12.38
CA PRO A 186 -3.52 3.88 -13.50
C PRO A 186 -3.17 3.01 -14.71
N LYS A 187 -3.41 3.54 -15.91
CA LYS A 187 -2.97 2.94 -17.17
C LYS A 187 -1.43 2.98 -17.28
N GLY A 188 -0.87 2.22 -18.21
CA GLY A 188 0.58 2.17 -18.43
C GLY A 188 1.22 3.51 -18.84
N ASP A 189 0.44 4.47 -19.30
CA ASP A 189 0.86 5.85 -19.58
C ASP A 189 0.70 6.80 -18.38
N GLY A 190 0.26 6.29 -17.23
CA GLY A 190 0.03 7.05 -15.99
C GLY A 190 -1.33 7.76 -15.94
N THR A 191 -2.16 7.69 -16.98
CA THR A 191 -3.50 8.28 -16.94
C THR A 191 -4.49 7.39 -16.20
N ILE A 192 -5.52 8.01 -15.61
CA ILE A 192 -6.67 7.30 -15.06
C ILE A 192 -7.74 7.19 -16.14
N ASP A 193 -8.48 6.09 -16.18
CA ASP A 193 -9.57 5.92 -17.12
C ASP A 193 -10.66 6.98 -16.90
N ALA A 194 -11.20 7.53 -17.99
CA ALA A 194 -12.21 8.59 -17.91
C ALA A 194 -13.49 8.13 -17.17
N PHE A 195 -13.81 6.84 -17.20
CA PHE A 195 -14.91 6.30 -16.42
C PHE A 195 -14.62 6.33 -14.91
N ASP A 196 -13.37 6.11 -14.53
CA ASP A 196 -12.95 6.03 -13.13
C ASP A 196 -12.70 7.42 -12.50
N THR A 197 -12.62 8.49 -13.30
CA THR A 197 -12.37 9.88 -12.84
C THR A 197 -13.63 10.76 -12.81
N GLY A 198 -14.67 10.38 -13.42
CA GLY A 198 -15.85 11.23 -13.59
C GLY A 198 -17.09 10.73 -12.97
#